data_8250163959ceb19482d5be78fbdaa668
#
_entry.id   8250163959ceb19482d5be78fbdaa668
#
_cell.length_a   1.000
_cell.length_b   1.000
_cell.length_c   1.000
_cell.angle_alpha   90.00
_cell.angle_beta   90.00
_cell.angle_gamma   90.00
#
_symmetry.space_group_name_H-M   'P 1'
#
loop_
_entity.id
_entity.type
_entity.pdbx_description
1 polymer ?
#
loop_
_entity_poly.entity_id
_entity_poly.type
_entity_poly.pdbx_seq_one_letter_code
_entity_poly.pdbx_strand_id
1 'polypeptide(L)'
;MTDYVFGYGSLLERASRMRTNPDAVGAWPARVTGYSRGWYHQFANYVGSTCTFLGAVEDKGKTMNGAIYKVADIESTKKREVGYTAIALKLHEIEMLDGGGAFEVGKGANVYIFVSNPESISKTKAPTAECPMVQSYVDICINGCLEIDAIYRAAKGSFTREFISSTTGWNANWVNDRIYPRRSLFTLPIASEIDRALKEGNVLHYVQLHDLR
;
A
#
# COMPACT_ATOMS: atom_id res chain seq x y z
N MET A 1 -18.70 6.93 -17.11
CA MET A 1 -17.57 7.64 -16.47
C MET A 1 -16.58 6.56 -16.09
N THR A 2 -15.30 6.76 -16.27
CA THR A 2 -14.29 5.72 -15.99
C THR A 2 -13.65 6.04 -14.65
N ASP A 3 -13.68 5.08 -13.72
CA ASP A 3 -13.09 5.24 -12.40
C ASP A 3 -11.74 4.55 -12.30
N TYR A 4 -10.84 5.18 -11.58
CA TYR A 4 -9.51 4.71 -11.28
C TYR A 4 -9.26 4.77 -9.78
N VAL A 5 -8.37 3.92 -9.30
CA VAL A 5 -7.92 3.89 -7.90
C VAL A 5 -6.42 4.15 -7.84
N PHE A 6 -6.00 5.03 -6.96
CA PHE A 6 -4.63 5.20 -6.56
C PHE A 6 -4.33 4.27 -5.38
N GLY A 7 -3.69 3.16 -5.65
CA GLY A 7 -3.25 2.19 -4.64
C GLY A 7 -1.87 2.55 -4.09
N TYR A 8 -1.74 2.55 -2.76
CA TYR A 8 -0.51 2.94 -2.05
C TYR A 8 -0.09 1.93 -0.95
N GLY A 9 -0.74 0.79 -0.88
CA GLY A 9 -0.51 -0.29 0.07
C GLY A 9 -0.69 -1.66 -0.58
N SER A 10 -1.47 -2.56 0.03
CA SER A 10 -1.71 -3.89 -0.54
C SER A 10 -2.36 -3.91 -1.91
N LEU A 11 -2.98 -2.80 -2.33
CA LEU A 11 -3.54 -2.63 -3.68
C LEU A 11 -2.46 -2.42 -4.76
N LEU A 12 -1.19 -2.24 -4.38
CA LEU A 12 -0.07 -2.25 -5.33
C LEU A 12 0.17 -3.64 -5.92
N GLU A 13 -0.05 -4.69 -5.14
CA GLU A 13 0.12 -6.07 -5.58
C GLU A 13 -1.02 -6.50 -6.51
N ARG A 14 -0.65 -7.10 -7.66
CA ARG A 14 -1.62 -7.53 -8.67
C ARG A 14 -2.64 -8.51 -8.11
N ALA A 15 -2.20 -9.57 -7.41
CA ALA A 15 -3.08 -10.59 -6.86
C ALA A 15 -4.07 -10.00 -5.84
N SER A 16 -3.62 -9.03 -5.05
CA SER A 16 -4.46 -8.32 -4.07
C SER A 16 -5.52 -7.45 -4.76
N ARG A 17 -5.17 -6.73 -5.83
CA ARG A 17 -6.14 -5.94 -6.63
C ARG A 17 -7.19 -6.84 -7.28
N MET A 18 -6.73 -7.90 -7.96
CA MET A 18 -7.59 -8.80 -8.73
C MET A 18 -8.62 -9.53 -7.88
N ARG A 19 -8.37 -9.72 -6.58
CA ARG A 19 -9.37 -10.30 -5.67
C ARG A 19 -10.57 -9.38 -5.44
N THR A 20 -10.36 -8.07 -5.50
CA THR A 20 -11.44 -7.08 -5.31
C THR A 20 -12.06 -6.68 -6.62
N ASN A 21 -11.22 -6.47 -7.61
CA ASN A 21 -11.60 -6.04 -8.95
C ASN A 21 -10.95 -6.99 -9.96
N PRO A 22 -11.58 -8.12 -10.31
CA PRO A 22 -11.04 -9.08 -11.27
C PRO A 22 -10.71 -8.45 -12.63
N ASP A 23 -11.46 -7.40 -12.99
CA ASP A 23 -11.30 -6.66 -14.24
C ASP A 23 -10.37 -5.43 -14.11
N ALA A 24 -9.60 -5.33 -13.01
CA ALA A 24 -8.66 -4.23 -12.84
C ALA A 24 -7.58 -4.24 -13.92
N VAL A 25 -7.39 -3.09 -14.57
CA VAL A 25 -6.43 -2.93 -15.67
C VAL A 25 -5.35 -1.93 -15.30
N GLY A 26 -4.11 -2.29 -15.61
CA GLY A 26 -2.95 -1.44 -15.40
C GLY A 26 -2.46 -1.45 -13.94
N ALA A 27 -1.37 -0.77 -13.74
CA ALA A 27 -0.79 -0.36 -12.46
C ALA A 27 0.27 0.70 -12.76
N TRP A 28 -0.17 1.83 -13.30
CA TRP A 28 0.72 2.91 -13.75
C TRP A 28 1.31 3.63 -12.53
N PRO A 29 2.64 3.69 -12.41
CA PRO A 29 3.27 4.34 -11.28
C PRO A 29 2.99 5.84 -11.30
N ALA A 30 2.64 6.37 -10.13
CA ALA A 30 2.33 7.77 -9.96
C ALA A 30 2.75 8.26 -8.57
N ARG A 31 2.88 9.58 -8.42
CA ARG A 31 2.92 10.26 -7.12
C ARG A 31 1.68 11.10 -6.94
N VAL A 32 1.26 11.23 -5.69
CA VAL A 32 0.24 12.20 -5.31
C VAL A 32 0.81 13.19 -4.32
N THR A 33 0.48 14.47 -4.51
CA THR A 33 0.86 15.57 -3.62
C THR A 33 -0.27 15.88 -2.67
N GLY A 34 0.05 16.29 -1.44
CA GLY A 34 -0.93 16.64 -0.42
C GLY A 34 -1.34 15.48 0.49
N TYR A 35 -0.64 14.36 0.39
CA TYR A 35 -0.90 13.15 1.18
C TYR A 35 0.40 12.53 1.69
N SER A 36 0.32 11.90 2.86
CA SER A 36 1.38 11.05 3.41
C SER A 36 0.84 9.66 3.75
N ARG A 37 1.73 8.66 3.68
CA ARG A 37 1.45 7.27 4.00
C ARG A 37 2.20 6.86 5.25
N GLY A 38 1.57 6.04 6.11
CA GLY A 38 2.24 5.51 7.29
C GLY A 38 1.56 4.29 7.89
N TRP A 39 2.27 3.63 8.81
CA TRP A 39 1.81 2.51 9.61
C TRP A 39 1.01 3.04 10.79
N TYR A 40 -0.27 3.28 10.61
CA TYR A 40 -1.12 3.86 11.66
C TYR A 40 -2.60 3.52 11.54
N HIS A 41 -3.00 2.70 10.57
CA HIS A 41 -4.38 2.26 10.45
C HIS A 41 -4.58 0.95 11.21
N GLN A 42 -5.07 1.03 12.44
CA GLN A 42 -5.31 -0.13 13.31
C GLN A 42 -6.69 -0.73 13.02
N PHE A 43 -6.72 -2.02 12.78
CA PHE A 43 -7.96 -2.72 12.47
C PHE A 43 -7.93 -4.16 13.03
N ALA A 44 -9.06 -4.62 13.60
CA ALA A 44 -9.24 -6.02 13.96
C ALA A 44 -9.47 -6.86 12.69
N ASN A 45 -8.72 -7.92 12.53
CA ASN A 45 -8.93 -8.86 11.43
C ASN A 45 -10.02 -9.89 11.73
N TYR A 46 -10.36 -10.73 10.74
CA TYR A 46 -11.38 -11.77 10.85
C TYR A 46 -11.10 -12.84 11.92
N VAL A 47 -9.89 -12.91 12.44
CA VAL A 47 -9.45 -13.91 13.43
C VAL A 47 -9.40 -13.30 14.83
N GLY A 48 -9.87 -12.05 14.99
CA GLY A 48 -9.88 -11.35 16.28
C GLY A 48 -8.52 -10.80 16.73
N SER A 49 -7.48 -10.94 15.92
CA SER A 49 -6.20 -10.28 16.17
C SER A 49 -6.24 -8.86 15.61
N THR A 50 -5.67 -7.93 16.34
CA THR A 50 -5.52 -6.54 15.93
C THR A 50 -4.15 -6.38 15.27
N CYS A 51 -4.09 -5.72 14.13
CA CYS A 51 -2.81 -5.38 13.50
C CYS A 51 -2.87 -4.00 12.83
N THR A 52 -1.69 -3.44 12.62
CA THR A 52 -1.54 -2.13 11.97
C THR A 52 -1.32 -2.29 10.48
N PHE A 53 -2.13 -1.57 9.72
CA PHE A 53 -2.06 -1.46 8.27
C PHE A 53 -1.54 -0.09 7.84
N LEU A 54 -1.22 0.03 6.54
CA LEU A 54 -0.95 1.33 5.95
C LEU A 54 -2.22 2.16 5.85
N GLY A 55 -2.12 3.41 6.23
CA GLY A 55 -3.11 4.44 6.01
C GLY A 55 -2.52 5.63 5.26
N ALA A 56 -3.38 6.40 4.60
CA ALA A 56 -3.04 7.71 4.06
C ALA A 56 -3.83 8.79 4.81
N VAL A 57 -3.20 9.94 4.97
CA VAL A 57 -3.83 11.16 5.51
C VAL A 57 -3.48 12.35 4.64
N GLU A 58 -4.35 13.36 4.66
CA GLU A 58 -4.00 14.65 4.06
C GLU A 58 -2.81 15.26 4.80
N ASP A 59 -1.78 15.64 4.04
CA ASP A 59 -0.54 16.21 4.56
C ASP A 59 0.04 17.19 3.54
N LYS A 60 -0.33 18.45 3.69
CA LYS A 60 0.08 19.52 2.77
C LYS A 60 1.61 19.61 2.69
N GLY A 61 2.14 19.58 1.48
CA GLY A 61 3.58 19.65 1.22
C GLY A 61 4.31 18.31 1.25
N LYS A 62 3.60 17.21 1.46
CA LYS A 62 4.13 15.85 1.31
C LYS A 62 3.70 15.26 -0.03
N THR A 63 4.48 14.27 -0.46
CA THR A 63 4.18 13.44 -1.61
C THR A 63 4.38 11.97 -1.23
N MET A 64 3.60 11.11 -1.84
CA MET A 64 3.82 9.66 -1.74
C MET A 64 3.62 9.00 -3.09
N ASN A 65 4.41 7.97 -3.38
CA ASN A 65 4.24 7.17 -4.58
C ASN A 65 3.20 6.07 -4.40
N GLY A 66 2.64 5.65 -5.50
CA GLY A 66 1.63 4.60 -5.60
C GLY A 66 1.42 4.21 -7.05
N ALA A 67 0.37 3.47 -7.33
CA ALA A 67 0.01 3.13 -8.70
C ALA A 67 -1.47 3.40 -8.98
N ILE A 68 -1.75 3.94 -10.15
CA ILE A 68 -3.11 4.12 -10.63
C ILE A 68 -3.51 2.88 -11.42
N TYR A 69 -4.72 2.39 -11.20
CA TYR A 69 -5.30 1.31 -11.99
C TYR A 69 -6.78 1.58 -12.26
N LYS A 70 -7.25 1.13 -13.41
CA LYS A 70 -8.64 1.25 -13.82
C LYS A 70 -9.48 0.19 -13.12
N VAL A 71 -10.69 0.56 -12.69
CA VAL A 71 -11.69 -0.36 -12.15
C VAL A 71 -12.99 -0.26 -12.97
N ALA A 72 -13.69 -1.38 -13.08
CA ALA A 72 -15.02 -1.40 -13.69
C ALA A 72 -16.06 -0.81 -12.73
N ASP A 73 -15.89 -1.06 -11.43
CA ASP A 73 -16.79 -0.60 -10.38
C ASP A 73 -16.01 -0.16 -9.12
N ILE A 74 -16.08 1.11 -8.78
CA ILE A 74 -15.47 1.68 -7.59
C ILE A 74 -16.13 1.18 -6.29
N GLU A 75 -17.41 0.80 -6.33
CA GLU A 75 -18.14 0.36 -5.14
C GLU A 75 -17.59 -0.92 -4.55
N SER A 76 -17.07 -1.82 -5.39
CA SER A 76 -16.36 -3.03 -4.92
C SER A 76 -15.12 -2.68 -4.10
N THR A 77 -14.38 -1.66 -4.52
CA THR A 77 -13.22 -1.17 -3.76
C THR A 77 -13.66 -0.49 -2.46
N LYS A 78 -14.70 0.34 -2.49
CA LYS A 78 -15.24 1.00 -1.29
C LYS A 78 -15.69 -0.01 -0.23
N LYS A 79 -16.34 -1.10 -0.65
CA LYS A 79 -16.76 -2.19 0.25
C LYS A 79 -15.58 -2.92 0.90
N ARG A 80 -14.48 -3.04 0.17
CA ARG A 80 -13.25 -3.66 0.69
C ARG A 80 -12.53 -2.75 1.69
N GLU A 81 -12.43 -1.47 1.39
CA GLU A 81 -11.63 -0.49 2.11
C GLU A 81 -12.42 0.08 3.31
N VAL A 82 -12.88 -0.84 4.20
CA VAL A 82 -13.58 -0.49 5.44
C VAL A 82 -12.67 0.32 6.36
N GLY A 83 -13.17 1.44 6.87
CA GLY A 83 -12.38 2.36 7.71
C GLY A 83 -11.62 3.43 6.93
N TYR A 84 -11.79 3.46 5.61
CA TYR A 84 -11.26 4.49 4.73
C TYR A 84 -12.38 5.27 4.04
N THR A 85 -12.09 6.52 3.69
CA THR A 85 -12.95 7.37 2.85
C THR A 85 -12.33 7.50 1.47
N ALA A 86 -13.13 7.26 0.44
CA ALA A 86 -12.71 7.50 -0.94
C ALA A 86 -12.78 9.00 -1.26
N ILE A 87 -11.65 9.60 -1.62
CA ILE A 87 -11.54 11.01 -2.03
C ILE A 87 -11.13 11.05 -3.50
N ALA A 88 -11.83 11.85 -4.30
CA ALA A 88 -11.44 12.09 -5.68
C ALA A 88 -10.25 13.06 -5.72
N LEU A 89 -9.14 12.61 -6.30
CA LEU A 89 -7.93 13.42 -6.51
C LEU A 89 -8.17 14.44 -7.63
N LYS A 90 -7.60 15.63 -7.48
CA LYS A 90 -7.53 16.60 -8.55
C LYS A 90 -6.35 16.24 -9.47
N LEU A 91 -6.51 16.43 -10.76
CA LEU A 91 -5.49 16.02 -11.74
C LEU A 91 -4.12 16.67 -11.50
N HIS A 92 -4.08 17.91 -10.97
CA HIS A 92 -2.83 18.60 -10.67
C HIS A 92 -2.12 18.07 -9.39
N GLU A 93 -2.80 17.23 -8.61
CA GLU A 93 -2.20 16.53 -7.46
C GLU A 93 -1.49 15.24 -7.88
N ILE A 94 -1.64 14.83 -9.14
CA ILE A 94 -1.12 13.55 -9.67
C ILE A 94 0.06 13.84 -10.61
N GLU A 95 1.21 13.23 -10.32
CA GLU A 95 2.38 13.14 -11.20
C GLU A 95 2.53 11.71 -11.67
N MET A 96 2.44 11.49 -12.98
CA MET A 96 2.75 10.17 -13.55
C MET A 96 4.25 9.94 -13.57
N LEU A 97 4.68 8.78 -13.05
CA LEU A 97 6.09 8.39 -13.05
C LEU A 97 6.37 7.59 -14.31
N ASP A 98 7.50 7.93 -14.94
CA ASP A 98 8.24 7.14 -15.86
C ASP A 98 7.48 6.38 -16.95
N GLY A 99 7.37 6.98 -18.09
CA GLY A 99 6.86 6.32 -19.29
C GLY A 99 5.41 5.86 -19.13
N GLY A 100 4.69 6.41 -18.17
CA GLY A 100 3.23 6.31 -18.11
C GLY A 100 2.55 6.86 -19.38
N GLY A 101 3.30 6.94 -20.46
CA GLY A 101 2.92 7.49 -21.75
C GLY A 101 1.71 6.84 -22.44
N ALA A 102 1.07 5.89 -21.79
CA ALA A 102 -0.21 5.33 -22.22
C ALA A 102 -1.36 5.67 -21.25
N PHE A 103 -1.08 6.37 -20.14
CA PHE A 103 -2.12 6.73 -19.19
C PHE A 103 -2.45 8.21 -19.28
N GLU A 104 -3.46 8.53 -20.06
CA GLU A 104 -4.13 9.81 -19.98
C GLU A 104 -5.43 9.61 -19.20
N VAL A 105 -5.56 10.32 -18.08
CA VAL A 105 -6.86 10.45 -17.42
C VAL A 105 -7.76 11.21 -18.38
N GLY A 106 -8.64 10.49 -19.08
CA GLY A 106 -9.57 11.10 -20.03
C GLY A 106 -10.46 12.12 -19.34
N LYS A 107 -10.92 13.14 -20.07
CA LYS A 107 -11.91 14.10 -19.56
C LYS A 107 -13.13 13.35 -19.02
N GLY A 108 -13.43 13.55 -17.74
CA GLY A 108 -14.55 12.88 -17.05
C GLY A 108 -14.19 11.58 -16.34
N ALA A 109 -12.90 11.25 -16.19
CA ALA A 109 -12.45 10.17 -15.33
C ALA A 109 -12.18 10.68 -13.91
N ASN A 110 -12.48 9.84 -12.91
CA ASN A 110 -12.13 10.09 -11.51
C ASN A 110 -10.99 9.18 -11.08
N VAL A 111 -10.04 9.71 -10.33
CA VAL A 111 -9.03 8.92 -9.63
C VAL A 111 -9.28 9.04 -8.13
N TYR A 112 -9.53 7.91 -7.47
CA TYR A 112 -9.83 7.90 -6.04
C TYR A 112 -8.63 7.42 -5.24
N ILE A 113 -8.36 8.14 -4.14
CA ILE A 113 -7.48 7.68 -3.06
C ILE A 113 -8.34 7.31 -1.85
N PHE A 114 -7.95 6.27 -1.13
CA PHE A 114 -8.59 5.85 0.11
C PHE A 114 -7.80 6.39 1.30
N VAL A 115 -8.34 7.38 2.00
CA VAL A 115 -7.71 7.97 3.18
C VAL A 115 -8.34 7.43 4.46
N SER A 116 -7.56 7.34 5.53
CA SER A 116 -8.07 6.91 6.83
C SER A 116 -9.16 7.85 7.33
N ASN A 117 -10.29 7.30 7.79
CA ASN A 117 -11.39 8.09 8.34
C ASN A 117 -10.94 8.92 9.53
N PRO A 118 -11.53 10.12 9.79
CA PRO A 118 -11.24 10.92 10.96
C PRO A 118 -11.36 10.14 12.29
N GLU A 119 -12.34 9.26 12.41
CA GLU A 119 -12.50 8.37 13.57
C GLU A 119 -11.38 7.33 13.68
N SER A 120 -10.87 6.85 12.55
CA SER A 120 -9.69 5.99 12.50
C SER A 120 -8.41 6.78 12.77
N ILE A 121 -8.34 8.05 12.33
CA ILE A 121 -7.23 8.95 12.59
C ILE A 121 -7.10 9.27 14.09
N SER A 122 -8.19 9.45 14.82
CA SER A 122 -8.13 9.63 16.29
C SER A 122 -7.55 8.41 17.00
N LYS A 123 -7.54 7.26 16.34
CA LYS A 123 -6.90 6.00 16.74
C LYS A 123 -5.58 5.76 16.02
N THR A 124 -5.09 6.73 15.20
CA THR A 124 -3.80 6.61 14.50
C THR A 124 -2.69 6.63 15.53
N LYS A 125 -2.27 5.46 15.89
CA LYS A 125 -1.13 5.25 16.76
C LYS A 125 -0.10 4.48 15.96
N ALA A 126 1.16 4.82 16.19
CA ALA A 126 2.25 3.98 15.75
C ALA A 126 1.96 2.53 16.16
N PRO A 127 2.47 1.52 15.43
CA PRO A 127 2.31 0.13 15.82
C PRO A 127 2.73 -0.10 17.27
N THR A 128 1.94 -0.88 18.01
CA THR A 128 2.19 -1.26 19.41
C THR A 128 2.31 -2.78 19.51
N ALA A 129 2.68 -3.29 20.67
CA ALA A 129 2.73 -4.73 20.92
C ALA A 129 1.35 -5.40 20.78
N GLU A 130 0.27 -4.69 21.14
CA GLU A 130 -1.11 -5.17 21.01
C GLU A 130 -1.66 -5.03 19.60
N CYS A 131 -1.06 -4.14 18.81
CA CYS A 131 -1.46 -3.88 17.43
C CYS A 131 -0.22 -3.71 16.52
N PRO A 132 0.56 -4.78 16.31
CA PRO A 132 1.81 -4.72 15.57
C PRO A 132 1.60 -4.62 14.06
N MET A 133 2.63 -4.24 13.35
CA MET A 133 2.76 -4.59 11.94
C MET A 133 2.95 -6.11 11.83
N VAL A 134 2.45 -6.70 10.73
CA VAL A 134 2.65 -8.12 10.43
C VAL A 134 3.39 -8.28 9.11
N GLN A 135 4.41 -9.14 9.10
CA GLN A 135 5.29 -9.34 7.95
C GLN A 135 4.53 -9.74 6.69
N SER A 136 3.53 -10.61 6.81
CA SER A 136 2.73 -11.04 5.66
C SER A 136 1.99 -9.90 4.95
N TYR A 137 1.63 -8.83 5.66
CA TYR A 137 1.05 -7.65 5.04
C TYR A 137 2.12 -6.72 4.44
N VAL A 138 3.24 -6.56 5.13
CA VAL A 138 4.41 -5.84 4.58
C VAL A 138 4.85 -6.50 3.28
N ASP A 139 4.93 -7.83 3.25
CA ASP A 139 5.31 -8.60 2.07
C ASP A 139 4.40 -8.30 0.87
N ILE A 140 3.08 -8.25 1.07
CA ILE A 140 2.13 -7.89 0.01
C ILE A 140 2.42 -6.48 -0.53
N CYS A 141 2.67 -5.52 0.34
CA CYS A 141 2.93 -4.14 -0.08
C CYS A 141 4.25 -4.03 -0.86
N ILE A 142 5.33 -4.64 -0.36
CA ILE A 142 6.64 -4.60 -1.01
C ILE A 142 6.65 -5.43 -2.30
N ASN A 143 5.96 -6.60 -2.32
CA ASN A 143 5.80 -7.36 -3.56
C ASN A 143 5.14 -6.51 -4.65
N GLY A 144 4.09 -5.78 -4.32
CA GLY A 144 3.44 -4.87 -5.27
C GLY A 144 4.37 -3.77 -5.79
N CYS A 145 5.27 -3.26 -4.96
CA CYS A 145 6.30 -2.30 -5.40
C CYS A 145 7.31 -2.95 -6.36
N LEU A 146 7.78 -4.17 -6.05
CA LEU A 146 8.70 -4.92 -6.89
C LEU A 146 8.06 -5.30 -8.25
N GLU A 147 6.77 -5.62 -8.28
CA GLU A 147 6.02 -5.83 -9.53
C GLU A 147 6.06 -4.57 -10.41
N ILE A 148 5.90 -3.38 -9.82
CA ILE A 148 5.98 -2.11 -10.53
C ILE A 148 7.39 -1.86 -11.05
N ASP A 149 8.42 -2.02 -10.22
CA ASP A 149 9.82 -1.89 -10.63
C ASP A 149 10.18 -2.85 -11.78
N ALA A 150 9.59 -4.05 -11.81
CA ALA A 150 9.83 -5.03 -12.87
C ALA A 150 9.18 -4.62 -14.21
N ILE A 151 8.01 -3.98 -14.18
CA ILE A 151 7.26 -3.56 -15.36
C ILE A 151 7.85 -2.25 -15.93
N TYR A 152 8.15 -1.30 -15.07
CA TYR A 152 8.58 0.05 -15.41
C TYR A 152 10.10 0.19 -15.22
N ARG A 153 10.88 -0.30 -16.18
CA ARG A 153 12.34 -0.45 -16.11
C ARG A 153 13.13 0.83 -15.85
N ALA A 154 12.58 1.99 -16.19
CA ALA A 154 13.26 3.27 -15.94
C ALA A 154 13.34 3.60 -14.44
N ALA A 155 12.42 3.03 -13.63
CA ALA A 155 12.37 3.21 -12.18
C ALA A 155 13.10 2.11 -11.39
N LYS A 156 13.96 1.32 -12.01
CA LYS A 156 14.58 0.09 -11.49
C LYS A 156 15.01 0.21 -10.02
N GLY A 157 14.22 -0.38 -9.09
CA GLY A 157 14.44 -0.31 -7.64
C GLY A 157 14.16 1.07 -7.00
N SER A 158 13.83 2.09 -7.80
CA SER A 158 13.58 3.43 -7.29
C SER A 158 12.17 3.55 -6.69
N PHE A 159 11.18 2.89 -7.28
CA PHE A 159 9.80 2.93 -6.79
C PHE A 159 9.69 2.26 -5.40
N THR A 160 10.27 1.07 -5.24
CA THR A 160 10.29 0.36 -3.95
C THR A 160 11.06 1.15 -2.89
N ARG A 161 12.21 1.72 -3.24
CA ARG A 161 13.01 2.54 -2.31
C ARG A 161 12.25 3.79 -1.86
N GLU A 162 11.61 4.50 -2.80
CA GLU A 162 10.78 5.65 -2.49
C GLU A 162 9.58 5.26 -1.62
N PHE A 163 8.93 4.13 -1.89
CA PHE A 163 7.84 3.61 -1.07
C PHE A 163 8.29 3.43 0.38
N ILE A 164 9.42 2.77 0.61
CA ILE A 164 9.93 2.51 1.96
C ILE A 164 10.31 3.81 2.65
N SER A 165 11.05 4.70 1.97
CA SER A 165 11.56 5.95 2.56
C SER A 165 10.48 6.99 2.83
N SER A 166 9.40 7.02 2.02
CA SER A 166 8.26 7.93 2.21
C SER A 166 7.20 7.40 3.17
N THR A 167 7.27 6.12 3.56
CA THR A 167 6.36 5.52 4.53
C THR A 167 6.83 5.81 5.94
N THR A 168 5.97 6.38 6.78
CA THR A 168 6.26 6.69 8.18
C THR A 168 5.82 5.59 9.13
N GLY A 169 6.27 5.63 10.39
CA GLY A 169 5.79 4.74 11.45
C GLY A 169 6.44 3.36 11.51
N TRP A 170 7.51 3.10 10.75
CA TRP A 170 8.31 1.89 10.93
C TRP A 170 8.87 1.83 12.34
N ASN A 171 8.64 0.73 13.07
CA ASN A 171 9.17 0.53 14.41
C ASN A 171 9.28 -0.96 14.78
N ALA A 172 9.80 -1.26 15.98
CA ALA A 172 10.06 -2.62 16.45
C ALA A 172 8.80 -3.42 16.84
N ASN A 173 7.60 -2.83 16.84
CA ASN A 173 6.36 -3.57 17.01
C ASN A 173 5.96 -4.19 15.65
N TRP A 174 6.74 -5.16 15.22
CA TRP A 174 6.63 -5.81 13.92
C TRP A 174 6.87 -7.32 14.07
N VAL A 175 5.82 -8.09 13.86
CA VAL A 175 5.81 -9.55 14.01
C VAL A 175 6.07 -10.23 12.67
N ASN A 176 7.00 -11.18 12.65
CA ASN A 176 7.19 -12.04 11.49
C ASN A 176 6.25 -13.25 11.56
N ASP A 177 5.12 -13.14 10.85
CA ASP A 177 4.07 -14.15 10.78
C ASP A 177 4.17 -15.04 9.53
N ARG A 178 5.32 -15.09 8.83
CA ARG A 178 5.46 -15.85 7.57
C ARG A 178 5.21 -17.34 7.72
N ILE A 179 5.47 -17.92 8.89
CA ILE A 179 5.20 -19.35 9.18
C ILE A 179 3.69 -19.59 9.30
N TYR A 180 2.99 -18.64 9.92
CA TYR A 180 1.53 -18.64 10.05
C TYR A 180 0.98 -17.30 9.57
N PRO A 181 1.01 -17.03 8.26
CA PRO A 181 0.63 -15.73 7.74
C PRO A 181 -0.84 -15.47 8.02
N ARG A 182 -1.15 -14.23 8.31
CA ARG A 182 -2.53 -13.73 8.51
C ARG A 182 -3.51 -14.23 7.44
N ARG A 183 -3.00 -14.51 6.23
CA ARG A 183 -3.74 -15.15 5.14
C ARG A 183 -2.91 -16.33 4.64
N SER A 184 -3.31 -17.53 5.00
CA SER A 184 -2.60 -18.79 4.75
C SER A 184 -2.29 -19.10 3.26
N LEU A 185 -2.87 -18.37 2.31
CA LEU A 185 -2.66 -18.55 0.87
C LEU A 185 -1.54 -17.72 0.27
N PHE A 186 -0.80 -16.95 1.07
CA PHE A 186 0.28 -16.09 0.61
C PHE A 186 1.64 -16.61 1.03
N THR A 187 2.09 -17.69 0.40
CA THR A 187 3.50 -18.00 0.37
C THR A 187 4.12 -17.16 -0.74
N LEU A 188 4.93 -16.17 -0.37
CA LEU A 188 5.62 -15.34 -1.36
C LEU A 188 6.92 -16.02 -1.77
N PRO A 189 7.05 -16.48 -3.03
CA PRO A 189 8.28 -17.11 -3.52
C PRO A 189 9.47 -16.14 -3.55
N ILE A 190 9.22 -14.83 -3.44
CA ILE A 190 10.23 -13.76 -3.51
C ILE A 190 10.58 -13.16 -2.15
N ALA A 191 10.36 -13.88 -1.05
CA ALA A 191 10.63 -13.37 0.31
C ALA A 191 12.05 -12.83 0.47
N SER A 192 13.06 -13.47 -0.14
CA SER A 192 14.45 -12.99 -0.12
C SER A 192 14.65 -11.66 -0.84
N GLU A 193 13.90 -11.39 -1.89
CA GLU A 193 13.95 -10.11 -2.61
C GLU A 193 13.28 -9.00 -1.79
N ILE A 194 12.17 -9.33 -1.11
CA ILE A 194 11.49 -8.43 -0.18
C ILE A 194 12.42 -8.08 0.98
N ASP A 195 13.07 -9.07 1.60
CA ASP A 195 14.00 -8.84 2.71
C ASP A 195 15.19 -7.97 2.29
N ARG A 196 15.70 -8.18 1.07
CA ARG A 196 16.76 -7.33 0.52
C ARG A 196 16.29 -5.88 0.37
N ALA A 197 15.10 -5.64 -0.21
CA ALA A 197 14.55 -4.30 -0.36
C ALA A 197 14.33 -3.60 0.99
N LEU A 198 13.81 -4.31 1.99
CA LEU A 198 13.62 -3.80 3.35
C LEU A 198 14.96 -3.49 4.04
N LYS A 199 15.98 -4.32 3.80
CA LYS A 199 17.34 -4.09 4.30
C LYS A 199 17.97 -2.85 3.66
N GLU A 200 17.88 -2.72 2.35
CA GLU A 200 18.37 -1.56 1.61
C GLU A 200 17.63 -0.26 2.03
N GLY A 201 16.34 -0.36 2.35
CA GLY A 201 15.53 0.71 2.93
C GLY A 201 15.82 0.99 4.41
N ASN A 202 16.73 0.21 5.04
CA ASN A 202 17.11 0.34 6.45
C ASN A 202 15.94 0.20 7.44
N VAL A 203 14.97 -0.66 7.16
CA VAL A 203 13.82 -0.93 8.04
C VAL A 203 13.75 -2.37 8.52
N LEU A 204 14.45 -3.31 7.89
CA LEU A 204 14.39 -4.74 8.25
C LEU A 204 14.84 -5.02 9.69
N HIS A 205 15.71 -4.19 10.26
CA HIS A 205 16.19 -4.33 11.64
C HIS A 205 15.10 -4.14 12.70
N TYR A 206 13.96 -3.57 12.34
CA TYR A 206 12.80 -3.45 13.25
C TYR A 206 12.04 -4.77 13.41
N VAL A 207 12.21 -5.73 12.50
CA VAL A 207 11.51 -7.02 12.59
C VAL A 207 12.00 -7.78 13.82
N GLN A 208 11.11 -8.08 14.74
CA GLN A 208 11.39 -8.96 15.84
C GLN A 208 11.27 -10.40 15.36
N LEU A 209 12.38 -11.13 15.40
CA LEU A 209 12.36 -12.57 15.32
C LEU A 209 11.77 -13.07 16.63
N HIS A 210 10.51 -13.44 16.65
CA HIS A 210 9.99 -14.19 17.78
C HIS A 210 10.64 -15.55 17.77
N ASP A 211 11.54 -15.78 18.71
CA ASP A 211 11.90 -17.13 19.13
C ASP A 211 10.60 -17.82 19.55
N LEU A 212 10.15 -18.75 18.72
CA LEU A 212 9.13 -19.71 19.09
C LEU A 212 9.77 -20.64 20.15
N ARG A 213 9.77 -20.23 21.41
CA ARG A 213 10.05 -21.10 22.54
C ARG A 213 8.78 -21.81 22.95
#